data_4ac3d5ca6acc5cb8b8cb1884ca2e3f17
#
_entry.id   4ac3d5ca6acc5cb8b8cb1884ca2e3f17
#
_cell.length_a   1.000
_cell.length_b   1.000
_cell.length_c   1.000
_cell.angle_alpha   90.00
_cell.angle_beta   90.00
_cell.angle_gamma   90.00
#
_symmetry.space_group_name_H-M   'P 1'
#
loop_
_entity.id
_entity.type
_entity.pdbx_description
1 polymer ?
#
loop_
_entity_poly.entity_id
_entity_poly.type
_entity_poly.pdbx_seq_one_letter_code
_entity_poly.pdbx_strand_id
1 'polypeptide(L)'
;GYDDSSWRKLDVPHDWAAEGDFSSSNKSGAGGGALPGGIGWYRKHFTIDSNDGYEKYFIEFDGVYMNSTVYVNGNKVGFRPYGYSSFEYDITPYIIKGGDNVVAVKVDNSDQPNSRWYSGCGIYRHVWLTRSHSTHIAHWGVGVESTVRKSKGTLKVSVAIEGKGKVEN
;
A
#
# COMPACT_ATOMS: atom_id res chain seq x y z
N GLY A 1 15.35 -3.78 -18.62
CA GLY A 1 14.25 -3.31 -17.79
C GLY A 1 13.08 -2.86 -18.66
N TYR A 2 11.93 -2.68 -18.09
CA TYR A 2 10.77 -2.14 -18.80
C TYR A 2 10.92 -0.63 -18.93
N ASP A 3 10.71 -0.08 -20.14
CA ASP A 3 10.72 1.36 -20.40
C ASP A 3 9.34 1.96 -20.10
N ASP A 4 9.28 2.84 -19.12
CA ASP A 4 8.07 3.57 -18.72
C ASP A 4 8.19 5.09 -18.97
N SER A 5 9.17 5.51 -19.78
CA SER A 5 9.41 6.92 -20.10
C SER A 5 8.21 7.62 -20.76
N SER A 6 7.38 6.86 -21.48
CA SER A 6 6.16 7.34 -22.13
C SER A 6 4.91 7.31 -21.25
N TRP A 7 5.03 6.83 -20.01
CA TRP A 7 3.87 6.74 -19.12
C TRP A 7 3.44 8.11 -18.60
N ARG A 8 2.15 8.26 -18.39
CA ARG A 8 1.60 9.45 -17.74
C ARG A 8 2.13 9.56 -16.31
N LYS A 9 2.65 10.73 -15.98
CA LYS A 9 3.03 11.05 -14.59
C LYS A 9 1.81 11.54 -13.83
N LEU A 10 1.61 11.02 -12.63
CA LEU A 10 0.53 11.41 -11.73
C LEU A 10 0.96 11.21 -10.28
N ASP A 11 0.24 11.85 -9.38
CA ASP A 11 0.36 11.64 -7.95
C ASP A 11 -0.71 10.67 -7.44
N VAL A 12 -0.41 9.98 -6.33
CA VAL A 12 -1.41 9.22 -5.57
C VAL A 12 -1.88 10.07 -4.37
N PRO A 13 -3.15 9.98 -3.99
CA PRO A 13 -4.22 9.06 -4.41
C PRO A 13 -4.68 9.24 -5.86
N HIS A 14 -5.02 8.14 -6.53
CA HIS A 14 -5.48 8.16 -7.90
C HIS A 14 -6.54 7.09 -8.16
N ASP A 15 -7.56 7.44 -8.96
CA ASP A 15 -8.65 6.58 -9.37
C ASP A 15 -8.92 6.80 -10.87
N TRP A 16 -8.49 5.85 -11.71
CA TRP A 16 -8.69 6.00 -13.14
C TRP A 16 -10.15 5.84 -13.59
N ALA A 17 -11.00 5.21 -12.77
CA ALA A 17 -12.41 5.09 -13.12
C ALA A 17 -13.12 6.45 -13.10
N ALA A 18 -12.75 7.33 -12.15
CA ALA A 18 -13.30 8.68 -12.04
C ALA A 18 -12.88 9.60 -13.21
N GLU A 19 -11.84 9.23 -13.93
CA GLU A 19 -11.38 9.96 -15.14
C GLU A 19 -12.01 9.44 -16.43
N GLY A 20 -12.72 8.31 -16.35
CA GLY A 20 -13.35 7.68 -17.52
C GLY A 20 -14.75 8.18 -17.80
N ASP A 21 -15.23 7.89 -19.00
CA ASP A 21 -16.56 8.31 -19.44
C ASP A 21 -17.66 7.41 -18.86
N PHE A 22 -18.77 8.01 -18.46
CA PHE A 22 -20.00 7.30 -18.14
C PHE A 22 -20.56 6.60 -19.37
N SER A 23 -20.81 5.31 -19.27
CA SER A 23 -21.42 4.56 -20.37
C SER A 23 -22.26 3.39 -19.85
N SER A 24 -23.44 3.20 -20.44
CA SER A 24 -24.27 2.01 -20.18
C SER A 24 -23.61 0.71 -20.66
N SER A 25 -22.56 0.78 -21.49
CA SER A 25 -21.76 -0.37 -21.92
C SER A 25 -20.70 -0.77 -20.92
N ASN A 26 -20.39 0.06 -19.92
CA ASN A 26 -19.45 -0.27 -18.86
C ASN A 26 -20.01 -1.39 -17.97
N LYS A 27 -19.24 -2.45 -17.80
CA LYS A 27 -19.64 -3.66 -17.04
C LYS A 27 -19.98 -3.40 -15.57
N SER A 28 -19.52 -2.27 -15.00
CA SER A 28 -19.85 -1.86 -13.64
C SER A 28 -21.34 -1.62 -13.42
N GLY A 29 -22.08 -1.32 -14.50
CA GLY A 29 -23.50 -1.04 -14.46
C GLY A 29 -23.87 0.16 -13.59
N ALA A 30 -25.14 0.37 -13.35
CA ALA A 30 -25.64 1.47 -12.53
C ALA A 30 -25.12 1.40 -11.07
N GLY A 31 -24.97 0.20 -10.51
CA GLY A 31 -24.45 0.02 -9.15
C GLY A 31 -23.00 0.50 -8.99
N GLY A 32 -22.17 0.34 -10.01
CA GLY A 32 -20.79 0.82 -10.03
C GLY A 32 -20.63 2.21 -10.63
N GLY A 33 -21.73 2.95 -10.83
CA GLY A 33 -21.72 4.30 -11.39
C GLY A 33 -21.56 4.37 -12.90
N ALA A 34 -21.71 3.25 -13.61
CA ALA A 34 -21.52 3.15 -15.07
C ALA A 34 -20.13 3.65 -15.54
N LEU A 35 -19.12 3.58 -14.66
CA LEU A 35 -17.74 3.98 -14.92
C LEU A 35 -16.88 2.75 -15.29
N PRO A 36 -15.75 2.95 -15.99
CA PRO A 36 -14.91 1.85 -16.45
C PRO A 36 -14.23 1.12 -15.27
N GLY A 37 -14.08 -0.19 -15.40
CA GLY A 37 -13.19 -1.00 -14.58
C GLY A 37 -11.83 -1.18 -15.26
N GLY A 38 -11.28 -2.40 -15.17
CA GLY A 38 -10.11 -2.81 -15.95
C GLY A 38 -8.86 -3.04 -15.13
N ILE A 39 -7.71 -3.06 -15.81
CA ILE A 39 -6.40 -3.30 -15.23
C ILE A 39 -5.54 -2.06 -15.43
N GLY A 40 -4.97 -1.57 -14.32
CA GLY A 40 -4.01 -0.47 -14.35
C GLY A 40 -2.67 -0.89 -13.75
N TRP A 41 -1.62 -0.20 -14.18
CA TRP A 41 -0.30 -0.36 -13.65
C TRP A 41 0.25 0.98 -13.19
N TYR A 42 0.90 0.96 -12.02
CA TYR A 42 1.66 2.08 -11.47
C TYR A 42 3.12 1.70 -11.36
N ARG A 43 4.01 2.66 -11.57
CA ARG A 43 5.45 2.49 -11.37
C ARG A 43 6.03 3.73 -10.70
N LYS A 44 6.93 3.52 -9.76
CA LYS A 44 7.66 4.58 -9.07
C LYS A 44 9.13 4.21 -8.95
N HIS A 45 9.99 5.06 -9.49
CA HIS A 45 11.42 5.02 -9.25
C HIS A 45 11.77 5.77 -7.97
N PHE A 46 12.67 5.23 -7.19
CA PHE A 46 13.18 5.86 -5.97
C PHE A 46 14.59 5.35 -5.65
N THR A 47 15.35 6.15 -4.92
CA THR A 47 16.71 5.80 -4.50
C THR A 47 16.78 5.68 -2.98
N ILE A 48 17.60 4.75 -2.52
CA ILE A 48 17.99 4.62 -1.11
C ILE A 48 19.47 4.92 -1.04
N ASP A 49 19.87 5.84 -0.17
CA ASP A 49 21.29 6.16 0.03
C ASP A 49 22.04 4.90 0.51
N SER A 50 23.25 4.68 -0.02
CA SER A 50 24.11 3.56 0.39
C SER A 50 24.41 3.56 1.89
N ASN A 51 24.44 4.74 2.49
CA ASN A 51 24.81 4.99 3.89
C ASN A 51 23.62 5.51 4.74
N ASP A 52 22.37 5.17 4.39
CA ASP A 52 21.20 5.67 5.10
C ASP A 52 21.05 5.15 6.55
N GLY A 53 21.86 4.17 6.94
CA GLY A 53 21.92 3.64 8.32
C GLY A 53 20.79 2.70 8.71
N TYR A 54 19.81 2.47 7.84
CA TYR A 54 18.68 1.57 8.12
C TYR A 54 18.91 0.18 7.55
N GLU A 55 18.33 -0.84 8.22
CA GLU A 55 18.46 -2.25 7.84
C GLU A 55 17.16 -2.86 7.31
N LYS A 56 16.03 -2.20 7.56
CA LYS A 56 14.70 -2.65 7.18
C LYS A 56 13.98 -1.60 6.34
N TYR A 57 13.28 -2.09 5.32
CA TYR A 57 12.49 -1.27 4.39
C TYR A 57 11.14 -1.92 4.18
N PHE A 58 10.09 -1.14 4.36
CA PHE A 58 8.71 -1.58 4.20
C PHE A 58 7.98 -0.66 3.24
N ILE A 59 7.06 -1.21 2.45
CA ILE A 59 6.12 -0.44 1.67
C ILE A 59 4.71 -0.70 2.17
N GLU A 60 4.02 0.36 2.58
CA GLU A 60 2.64 0.32 3.06
C GLU A 60 1.71 1.01 2.08
N PHE A 61 0.57 0.40 1.85
CA PHE A 61 -0.53 0.93 1.07
C PHE A 61 -1.73 1.12 1.98
N ASP A 62 -2.24 2.33 2.10
CA ASP A 62 -3.46 2.61 2.89
C ASP A 62 -4.71 2.06 2.20
N GLY A 63 -4.69 1.91 0.88
CA GLY A 63 -5.78 1.31 0.12
C GLY A 63 -5.52 1.25 -1.38
N VAL A 64 -5.79 0.08 -1.95
CA VAL A 64 -5.71 -0.18 -3.41
C VAL A 64 -6.93 -0.99 -3.83
N TYR A 65 -7.75 -0.49 -4.73
CA TYR A 65 -8.92 -1.20 -5.20
C TYR A 65 -8.74 -1.69 -6.62
N MET A 66 -8.67 -3.00 -6.85
CA MET A 66 -8.52 -4.17 -5.98
C MET A 66 -7.59 -5.20 -6.64
N ASN A 67 -7.47 -6.42 -6.06
CA ASN A 67 -6.61 -7.49 -6.59
C ASN A 67 -5.20 -6.98 -6.93
N SER A 68 -4.61 -6.22 -6.00
CA SER A 68 -3.31 -5.60 -6.23
C SER A 68 -2.18 -6.61 -6.12
N THR A 69 -1.25 -6.57 -7.06
CA THR A 69 0.02 -7.30 -7.00
C THR A 69 1.16 -6.30 -6.99
N VAL A 70 2.03 -6.39 -5.99
CA VAL A 70 3.16 -5.48 -5.82
C VAL A 70 4.45 -6.17 -6.18
N TYR A 71 5.30 -5.46 -6.91
CA TYR A 71 6.64 -5.90 -7.32
C TYR A 71 7.67 -4.85 -6.90
N VAL A 72 8.84 -5.30 -6.47
CA VAL A 72 10.00 -4.44 -6.23
C VAL A 72 11.17 -5.01 -7.01
N ASN A 73 11.79 -4.18 -7.85
CA ASN A 73 12.91 -4.55 -8.72
C ASN A 73 12.65 -5.85 -9.52
N GLY A 74 11.40 -6.00 -10.03
CA GLY A 74 10.96 -7.16 -10.80
C GLY A 74 10.54 -8.38 -9.98
N ASN A 75 10.77 -8.39 -8.68
CA ASN A 75 10.37 -9.48 -7.78
C ASN A 75 8.96 -9.23 -7.24
N LYS A 76 8.08 -10.24 -7.32
CA LYS A 76 6.76 -10.17 -6.69
C LYS A 76 6.91 -10.23 -5.18
N VAL A 77 6.46 -9.18 -4.48
CA VAL A 77 6.53 -9.11 -3.02
C VAL A 77 5.22 -9.49 -2.34
N GLY A 78 4.08 -9.30 -3.02
CA GLY A 78 2.81 -9.69 -2.44
C GLY A 78 1.61 -9.53 -3.36
N PHE A 79 0.47 -10.05 -2.87
CA PHE A 79 -0.84 -9.92 -3.51
C PHE A 79 -1.90 -9.61 -2.45
N ARG A 80 -2.74 -8.61 -2.72
CA ARG A 80 -3.86 -8.22 -1.86
C ARG A 80 -5.15 -8.17 -2.66
N PRO A 81 -6.09 -9.12 -2.44
CA PRO A 81 -7.35 -9.13 -3.17
C PRO A 81 -8.33 -8.07 -2.68
N TYR A 82 -8.38 -7.83 -1.36
CA TYR A 82 -9.36 -6.96 -0.73
C TYR A 82 -8.96 -5.48 -0.83
N GLY A 83 -9.88 -4.65 -1.33
CA GLY A 83 -9.60 -3.25 -1.67
C GLY A 83 -9.75 -2.24 -0.53
N TYR A 84 -10.31 -2.60 0.64
CA TYR A 84 -10.66 -1.65 1.69
C TYR A 84 -9.76 -1.68 2.93
N SER A 85 -8.74 -2.53 2.97
CA SER A 85 -7.80 -2.56 4.08
C SER A 85 -6.42 -2.09 3.66
N SER A 86 -5.70 -1.45 4.58
CA SER A 86 -4.27 -1.22 4.45
C SER A 86 -3.50 -2.55 4.54
N PHE A 87 -2.29 -2.53 3.99
CA PHE A 87 -1.38 -3.66 4.02
C PHE A 87 0.06 -3.18 3.82
N GLU A 88 0.99 -3.94 4.38
CA GLU A 88 2.42 -3.67 4.32
C GLU A 88 3.18 -4.89 3.81
N TYR A 89 4.31 -4.65 3.14
CA TYR A 89 5.25 -5.68 2.73
C TYR A 89 6.67 -5.32 3.15
N ASP A 90 7.41 -6.28 3.74
CA ASP A 90 8.87 -6.17 3.92
C ASP A 90 9.54 -6.30 2.55
N ILE A 91 10.12 -5.20 2.07
CA ILE A 91 10.82 -5.12 0.79
C ILE A 91 12.33 -5.15 0.94
N THR A 92 12.84 -5.29 2.16
CA THR A 92 14.26 -5.31 2.49
C THR A 92 15.09 -6.22 1.58
N PRO A 93 14.66 -7.47 1.27
CA PRO A 93 15.45 -8.39 0.46
C PRO A 93 15.63 -7.94 -1.00
N TYR A 94 14.84 -6.98 -1.45
CA TYR A 94 14.78 -6.55 -2.85
C TYR A 94 15.39 -5.16 -3.07
N ILE A 95 15.78 -4.45 -2.00
CA ILE A 95 16.30 -3.08 -2.07
C ILE A 95 17.75 -3.08 -2.56
N ILE A 96 18.05 -2.17 -3.49
CA ILE A 96 19.38 -1.85 -3.98
C ILE A 96 19.80 -0.53 -3.34
N LYS A 97 20.66 -0.59 -2.33
CA LYS A 97 21.23 0.61 -1.70
C LYS A 97 22.22 1.26 -2.66
N GLY A 98 22.20 2.59 -2.76
CA GLY A 98 23.03 3.38 -3.67
C GLY A 98 22.61 3.30 -5.14
N GLY A 99 21.49 2.65 -5.45
CA GLY A 99 20.99 2.46 -6.80
C GLY A 99 19.54 2.86 -6.97
N ASP A 100 19.06 2.78 -8.22
CA ASP A 100 17.66 2.97 -8.56
C ASP A 100 16.84 1.74 -8.17
N ASN A 101 15.73 1.98 -7.51
CA ASN A 101 14.74 0.97 -7.16
C ASN A 101 13.42 1.30 -7.84
N VAL A 102 12.71 0.27 -8.26
CA VAL A 102 11.40 0.41 -8.91
C VAL A 102 10.37 -0.40 -8.14
N VAL A 103 9.35 0.28 -7.64
CA VAL A 103 8.11 -0.38 -7.24
C VAL A 103 7.12 -0.36 -8.40
N ALA A 104 6.52 -1.51 -8.70
CA ALA A 104 5.45 -1.63 -9.69
C ALA A 104 4.22 -2.27 -9.04
N VAL A 105 3.04 -1.73 -9.31
CA VAL A 105 1.77 -2.20 -8.76
C VAL A 105 0.81 -2.47 -9.89
N LYS A 106 0.40 -3.74 -10.07
CA LYS A 106 -0.74 -4.11 -10.89
C LYS A 106 -2.00 -4.02 -10.04
N VAL A 107 -3.01 -3.33 -10.53
CA VAL A 107 -4.35 -3.28 -9.92
C VAL A 107 -5.33 -3.85 -10.91
N ASP A 108 -6.14 -4.84 -10.49
CA ASP A 108 -7.05 -5.56 -11.39
C ASP A 108 -8.49 -5.46 -10.86
N ASN A 109 -9.23 -4.51 -11.42
CA ASN A 109 -10.66 -4.34 -11.19
C ASN A 109 -11.46 -4.61 -12.48
N SER A 110 -11.06 -5.63 -13.24
CA SER A 110 -11.67 -6.01 -14.52
C SER A 110 -12.92 -6.89 -14.35
N ASP A 111 -13.02 -7.59 -13.22
CA ASP A 111 -14.19 -8.44 -12.90
C ASP A 111 -15.32 -7.58 -12.34
N GLN A 112 -16.25 -7.22 -13.22
CA GLN A 112 -17.37 -6.32 -12.96
C GLN A 112 -18.71 -6.96 -13.38
N PRO A 113 -19.81 -6.67 -12.66
CA PRO A 113 -19.95 -5.81 -11.48
C PRO A 113 -19.50 -6.57 -10.21
N ASN A 114 -18.80 -5.90 -9.31
CA ASN A 114 -18.32 -6.52 -8.05
C ASN A 114 -18.82 -5.82 -6.77
N SER A 115 -19.63 -4.79 -6.91
CA SER A 115 -20.27 -4.11 -5.79
C SER A 115 -21.62 -3.51 -6.23
N ARG A 116 -22.39 -3.01 -5.25
CA ARG A 116 -23.63 -2.26 -5.46
C ARG A 116 -23.45 -0.74 -5.32
N TRP A 117 -22.22 -0.29 -5.26
CA TRP A 117 -21.82 1.12 -5.13
C TRP A 117 -20.56 1.36 -5.93
N TYR A 118 -20.26 2.62 -6.15
CA TYR A 118 -18.99 3.02 -6.76
C TYR A 118 -17.81 2.69 -5.82
N SER A 119 -16.87 1.90 -6.31
CA SER A 119 -15.70 1.45 -5.52
C SER A 119 -14.38 2.08 -5.97
N GLY A 120 -14.35 2.70 -7.13
CA GLY A 120 -13.13 3.25 -7.71
C GLY A 120 -12.19 2.18 -8.29
N CYS A 121 -11.06 2.64 -8.82
CA CYS A 121 -10.04 1.79 -9.42
C CYS A 121 -8.66 2.42 -9.23
N GLY A 122 -7.75 1.74 -8.56
CA GLY A 122 -6.38 2.23 -8.45
C GLY A 122 -5.85 2.33 -7.03
N ILE A 123 -4.77 3.07 -6.87
CA ILE A 123 -4.19 3.41 -5.56
C ILE A 123 -4.94 4.64 -5.04
N TYR A 124 -6.07 4.43 -4.39
CA TYR A 124 -6.98 5.51 -3.99
C TYR A 124 -6.65 6.14 -2.63
N ARG A 125 -5.56 5.69 -1.97
CA ARG A 125 -5.02 6.25 -0.73
C ARG A 125 -3.50 6.39 -0.81
N HIS A 126 -2.87 6.79 0.30
CA HIS A 126 -1.42 7.03 0.33
C HIS A 126 -0.61 5.74 0.25
N VAL A 127 0.63 5.90 -0.20
CA VAL A 127 1.66 4.86 -0.18
C VAL A 127 2.85 5.41 0.60
N TRP A 128 3.37 4.62 1.55
CA TRP A 128 4.44 4.99 2.43
C TRP A 128 5.65 4.08 2.24
N LEU A 129 6.84 4.67 2.20
CA LEU A 129 8.10 3.96 2.32
C LEU A 129 8.64 4.18 3.73
N THR A 130 8.63 3.12 4.54
CA THR A 130 9.12 3.14 5.91
C THR A 130 10.50 2.51 5.99
N ARG A 131 11.40 3.16 6.74
CA ARG A 131 12.75 2.66 7.03
C ARG A 131 12.90 2.49 8.53
N SER A 132 13.51 1.40 8.95
CA SER A 132 13.75 1.15 10.37
C SER A 132 15.06 0.41 10.62
N HIS A 133 15.48 0.37 11.88
CA HIS A 133 16.54 -0.52 12.33
C HIS A 133 16.04 -1.96 12.43
N SER A 134 16.96 -2.91 12.63
CA SER A 134 16.63 -4.33 12.80
C SER A 134 15.70 -4.57 13.98
N THR A 135 15.82 -3.76 15.04
CA THR A 135 14.87 -3.75 16.17
C THR A 135 13.98 -2.52 16.06
N HIS A 136 12.69 -2.73 15.97
CA HIS A 136 11.71 -1.65 15.75
C HIS A 136 10.34 -2.03 16.32
N ILE A 137 9.48 -1.03 16.46
CA ILE A 137 8.08 -1.27 16.80
C ILE A 137 7.40 -1.92 15.58
N ALA A 138 6.72 -3.05 15.82
CA ALA A 138 5.99 -3.77 14.78
C ALA A 138 4.93 -2.86 14.10
N HIS A 139 4.60 -3.17 12.86
CA HIS A 139 3.51 -2.49 12.17
C HIS A 139 2.22 -2.57 13.02
N TRP A 140 1.63 -1.40 13.31
CA TRP A 140 0.50 -1.26 14.23
C TRP A 140 0.74 -1.87 15.62
N GLY A 141 1.97 -1.95 16.04
CA GLY A 141 2.41 -2.61 17.28
C GLY A 141 2.12 -1.83 18.55
N VAL A 142 1.43 -0.68 18.51
CA VAL A 142 1.07 0.10 19.70
C VAL A 142 -0.41 -0.05 19.99
N GLY A 143 -0.73 -0.71 21.08
CA GLY A 143 -2.10 -0.82 21.61
C GLY A 143 -2.30 0.10 22.82
N VAL A 144 -3.45 0.78 22.88
CA VAL A 144 -3.79 1.68 23.98
C VAL A 144 -5.17 1.33 24.52
N GLU A 145 -5.24 0.99 25.80
CA GLU A 145 -6.47 0.75 26.53
C GLU A 145 -6.65 1.79 27.63
N SER A 146 -7.81 2.40 27.73
CA SER A 146 -8.10 3.34 28.80
C SER A 146 -9.34 2.92 29.60
N THR A 147 -9.26 3.08 30.92
CA THR A 147 -10.39 2.88 31.82
C THR A 147 -10.52 4.05 32.77
N VAL A 148 -11.77 4.47 33.01
CA VAL A 148 -12.05 5.52 33.99
C VAL A 148 -12.95 4.94 35.07
N ARG A 149 -12.52 5.08 36.32
CA ARG A 149 -13.30 4.70 37.49
C ARG A 149 -13.36 5.89 38.45
N LYS A 150 -14.56 6.42 38.67
CA LYS A 150 -14.76 7.65 39.44
C LYS A 150 -13.91 8.81 38.88
N SER A 151 -12.98 9.36 39.66
CA SER A 151 -12.07 10.44 39.27
C SER A 151 -10.69 9.97 38.81
N LYS A 152 -10.47 8.66 38.69
CA LYS A 152 -9.18 8.08 38.29
C LYS A 152 -9.26 7.50 36.88
N GLY A 153 -8.36 7.93 36.00
CA GLY A 153 -8.08 7.33 34.70
C GLY A 153 -6.87 6.37 34.82
N THR A 154 -6.96 5.23 34.16
CA THR A 154 -5.83 4.31 33.97
C THR A 154 -5.61 4.13 32.49
N LEU A 155 -4.37 4.30 32.06
CA LEU A 155 -3.93 4.05 30.70
C LEU A 155 -2.99 2.84 30.70
N LYS A 156 -3.29 1.85 29.86
CA LYS A 156 -2.42 0.71 29.58
C LYS A 156 -1.92 0.84 28.17
N VAL A 157 -0.62 0.87 27.98
CA VAL A 157 0.03 0.92 26.65
C VAL A 157 0.77 -0.41 26.48
N SER A 158 0.49 -1.09 25.37
CA SER A 158 1.18 -2.29 24.93
C SER A 158 1.96 -1.99 23.65
N VAL A 159 3.23 -2.39 23.61
CA VAL A 159 4.09 -2.17 22.44
C VAL A 159 4.64 -3.51 21.98
N ALA A 160 4.35 -3.90 20.73
CA ALA A 160 4.96 -5.04 20.08
C ALA A 160 6.27 -4.60 19.41
N ILE A 161 7.35 -5.32 19.70
CA ILE A 161 8.68 -5.04 19.12
C ILE A 161 9.10 -6.24 18.28
N GLU A 162 9.54 -5.96 17.05
CA GLU A 162 10.18 -6.92 16.18
C GLU A 162 11.68 -6.68 16.15
N GLY A 163 12.49 -7.77 16.05
CA GLY A 163 13.94 -7.64 15.92
C GLY A 163 14.71 -8.78 16.57
N LYS A 164 16.04 -8.65 16.49
CA LYS A 164 16.99 -9.55 17.14
C LYS A 164 17.56 -8.85 18.38
N GLY A 165 17.30 -9.38 19.57
CA GLY A 165 17.87 -8.85 20.81
C GLY A 165 16.99 -9.13 22.02
N LYS A 166 17.55 -8.92 23.20
CA LYS A 166 16.78 -8.90 24.46
C LYS A 166 16.26 -7.47 24.64
N VAL A 167 14.98 -7.34 24.92
CA VAL A 167 14.41 -6.10 25.46
C VAL A 167 14.65 -6.15 26.97
N GLU A 168 15.45 -5.24 27.49
CA GLU A 168 15.56 -5.03 28.94
C GLU A 168 14.40 -4.13 29.38
N ASN A 169 13.67 -4.56 30.41
CA ASN A 169 12.55 -3.83 31.02
C ASN A 169 13.05 -2.73 31.96
#